data_8d8ceba90c3b244f0f8d0f7bca08cb15
#
_entry.id   8d8ceba90c3b244f0f8d0f7bca08cb15
#
_cell.length_a   1.000
_cell.length_b   1.000
_cell.length_c   1.000
_cell.angle_alpha   90.00
_cell.angle_beta   90.00
_cell.angle_gamma   90.00
#
_symmetry.space_group_name_H-M   'P 1'
#
loop_
_entity.id
_entity.type
_entity.pdbx_description
1 polymer ?
#
loop_
_entity_poly.entity_id
_entity_poly.type
_entity_poly.pdbx_seq_one_letter_code
_entity_poly.pdbx_strand_id
1 'polypeptide(L)'
;MKKFYRITLLIIALIFLSTYNPNKFDLIIENNNSFFKIKKIVILNNSIIEQNIIYKRLNTLYEKNIFFIRKSEIEESLKEINFLEKIEVKKKYPSTIIIKIFETKPLAVLI
;
A
#
# COMPACT_ATOMS: atom_id res chain seq x y z
N MET A 1 3.56 -53.72 4.84
CA MET A 1 2.32 -52.91 4.73
C MET A 1 2.56 -51.43 5.02
N LYS A 2 3.49 -51.08 5.93
CA LYS A 2 3.77 -49.66 6.21
C LYS A 2 4.34 -48.90 5.01
N LYS A 3 5.08 -49.56 4.13
CA LYS A 3 5.62 -48.95 2.90
C LYS A 3 4.52 -48.59 1.91
N PHE A 4 3.49 -49.43 1.80
CA PHE A 4 2.34 -49.15 0.95
C PHE A 4 1.58 -47.92 1.38
N TYR A 5 1.47 -47.73 2.67
CA TYR A 5 0.79 -46.59 3.24
C TYR A 5 1.48 -45.28 2.89
N ARG A 6 2.81 -45.26 2.99
CA ARG A 6 3.61 -44.09 2.64
C ARG A 6 3.52 -43.76 1.16
N ILE A 7 3.59 -44.77 0.30
CA ILE A 7 3.51 -44.57 -1.14
C ILE A 7 2.12 -44.04 -1.53
N THR A 8 1.07 -44.62 -0.94
CA THR A 8 -0.30 -44.13 -1.17
C THR A 8 -0.47 -42.68 -0.72
N LEU A 9 0.07 -42.35 0.42
CA LEU A 9 0.01 -41.01 0.96
C LEU A 9 0.75 -39.98 0.07
N LEU A 10 1.91 -40.38 -0.44
CA LEU A 10 2.69 -39.56 -1.38
C LEU A 10 1.93 -39.35 -2.70
N ILE A 11 1.28 -40.40 -3.20
CA ILE A 11 0.48 -40.30 -4.43
C ILE A 11 -0.71 -39.34 -4.23
N ILE A 12 -1.39 -39.46 -3.11
CA ILE A 12 -2.50 -38.57 -2.77
C ILE A 12 -2.03 -37.12 -2.67
N ALA A 13 -0.89 -36.89 -2.00
CA ALA A 13 -0.31 -35.56 -1.89
C ALA A 13 0.08 -34.99 -3.26
N LEU A 14 0.61 -35.83 -4.12
CA LEU A 14 1.01 -35.45 -5.46
C LEU A 14 -0.20 -35.09 -6.34
N ILE A 15 -1.28 -35.87 -6.24
CA ILE A 15 -2.53 -35.56 -6.92
C ILE A 15 -3.11 -34.25 -6.39
N PHE A 16 -3.07 -34.05 -5.09
CA PHE A 16 -3.56 -32.83 -4.46
C PHE A 16 -2.80 -31.60 -4.96
N LEU A 17 -1.48 -31.68 -5.06
CA LEU A 17 -0.65 -30.62 -5.58
C LEU A 17 -0.86 -30.37 -7.07
N SER A 18 -1.08 -31.45 -7.85
CA SER A 18 -1.29 -31.31 -9.29
C SER A 18 -2.68 -30.79 -9.66
N THR A 19 -3.66 -30.94 -8.77
CA THR A 19 -4.99 -30.34 -8.97
C THR A 19 -5.03 -28.88 -8.59
N TYR A 20 -3.98 -28.38 -7.96
CA TYR A 20 -3.86 -26.96 -7.66
C TYR A 20 -3.70 -26.18 -8.96
N ASN A 21 -4.71 -25.40 -9.30
CA ASN A 21 -4.75 -24.68 -10.56
C ASN A 21 -4.23 -23.27 -10.39
N PRO A 22 -3.05 -22.95 -10.98
CA PRO A 22 -2.49 -21.60 -10.85
C PRO A 22 -3.38 -20.52 -11.48
N ASN A 23 -4.23 -20.87 -12.42
CA ASN A 23 -5.15 -19.92 -13.02
C ASN A 23 -6.16 -19.37 -12.01
N LYS A 24 -6.62 -20.19 -11.07
CA LYS A 24 -7.48 -19.73 -9.99
C LYS A 24 -6.74 -18.75 -9.07
N PHE A 25 -5.46 -19.02 -8.84
CA PHE A 25 -4.64 -18.16 -8.02
C PHE A 25 -4.47 -16.78 -8.69
N ASP A 26 -4.25 -16.75 -9.99
CA ASP A 26 -4.14 -15.50 -10.74
C ASP A 26 -5.45 -14.70 -10.70
N LEU A 27 -6.58 -15.37 -10.82
CA LEU A 27 -7.89 -14.72 -10.70
C LEU A 27 -8.10 -14.13 -9.30
N ILE A 28 -7.66 -14.86 -8.28
CA ILE A 28 -7.75 -14.36 -6.90
C ILE A 28 -6.86 -13.13 -6.72
N ILE A 29 -5.66 -13.15 -7.29
CA ILE A 29 -4.74 -12.01 -7.23
C ILE A 29 -5.33 -10.82 -7.97
N GLU A 30 -5.92 -11.01 -9.14
CA GLU A 30 -6.56 -9.92 -9.88
C GLU A 30 -7.72 -9.31 -9.11
N ASN A 31 -8.56 -10.13 -8.51
CA ASN A 31 -9.64 -9.64 -7.66
C ASN A 31 -9.10 -8.95 -6.41
N ASN A 32 -8.04 -9.48 -5.84
CA ASN A 32 -7.40 -8.88 -4.66
C ASN A 32 -6.66 -7.60 -5.02
N ASN A 33 -6.19 -7.42 -6.24
CA ASN A 33 -5.60 -6.17 -6.68
C ASN A 33 -6.60 -5.02 -6.54
N SER A 34 -7.86 -5.28 -6.83
CA SER A 34 -8.92 -4.29 -6.59
C SER A 34 -9.10 -4.01 -5.10
N PHE A 35 -8.97 -5.05 -4.27
CA PHE A 35 -9.11 -4.94 -2.82
C PHE A 35 -7.96 -4.16 -2.19
N PHE A 36 -6.74 -4.35 -2.67
CA PHE A 36 -5.55 -3.69 -2.13
C PHE A 36 -5.18 -2.39 -2.85
N LYS A 37 -6.03 -1.91 -3.74
CA LYS A 37 -5.82 -0.59 -4.33
C LYS A 37 -6.12 0.49 -3.30
N ILE A 38 -5.35 1.55 -3.36
CA ILE A 38 -5.55 2.69 -2.47
C ILE A 38 -6.85 3.37 -2.81
N LYS A 39 -7.76 3.42 -1.87
CA LYS A 39 -9.06 4.07 -2.03
C LYS A 39 -9.21 5.30 -1.17
N LYS A 40 -8.46 5.37 -0.09
CA LYS A 40 -8.55 6.48 0.86
C LYS A 40 -7.17 6.91 1.30
N ILE A 41 -6.94 8.19 1.27
CA ILE A 41 -5.73 8.83 1.78
C ILE A 41 -6.14 9.77 2.90
N VAL A 42 -5.57 9.59 4.08
CA VAL A 42 -5.82 10.44 5.24
C VAL A 42 -4.58 11.27 5.50
N ILE A 43 -4.76 12.59 5.59
CA ILE A 43 -3.68 13.52 5.84
C ILE A 43 -3.87 14.09 7.24
N LEU A 44 -2.83 13.97 8.05
CA LEU A 44 -2.84 14.42 9.44
C LEU A 44 -1.79 15.50 9.66
N ASN A 45 -2.06 16.32 10.66
CA ASN A 45 -1.10 17.31 11.18
C ASN A 45 -0.75 18.42 10.19
N ASN A 46 -1.57 18.63 9.17
CA ASN A 46 -1.40 19.79 8.29
C ASN A 46 -2.06 21.02 8.93
N SER A 47 -1.35 22.11 9.01
CA SER A 47 -1.88 23.38 9.52
C SER A 47 -1.68 24.51 8.53
N ILE A 48 -0.49 24.63 7.98
CA ILE A 48 -0.15 25.67 7.01
C ILE A 48 -0.53 25.22 5.60
N ILE A 49 -0.29 23.96 5.30
CA ILE A 49 -0.54 23.40 3.97
C ILE A 49 -1.99 22.96 3.88
N GLU A 50 -2.70 23.39 2.84
CA GLU A 50 -4.07 22.99 2.63
C GLU A 50 -4.15 21.54 2.19
N GLN A 51 -5.13 20.82 2.72
CA GLN A 51 -5.36 19.43 2.35
C GLN A 51 -5.61 19.24 0.86
N ASN A 52 -6.32 20.17 0.24
CA ASN A 52 -6.64 20.08 -1.18
C ASN A 52 -5.41 20.05 -2.06
N ILE A 53 -4.39 20.82 -1.69
CA ILE A 53 -3.12 20.83 -2.42
C ILE A 53 -2.44 19.48 -2.33
N ILE A 54 -2.44 18.91 -1.14
CA ILE A 54 -1.83 17.60 -0.90
C ILE A 54 -2.59 16.50 -1.65
N TYR A 55 -3.91 16.52 -1.62
CA TYR A 55 -4.71 15.54 -2.34
C TYR A 55 -4.50 15.61 -3.85
N LYS A 56 -4.36 16.81 -4.39
CA LYS A 56 -4.07 16.96 -5.83
C LYS A 56 -2.74 16.33 -6.20
N ARG A 57 -1.72 16.52 -5.37
CA ARG A 57 -0.40 15.94 -5.62
C ARG A 57 -0.41 14.43 -5.48
N LEU A 58 -1.26 13.90 -4.61
CA LEU A 58 -1.35 12.47 -4.35
C LEU A 58 -2.40 11.76 -5.20
N ASN A 59 -3.05 12.47 -6.11
CA ASN A 59 -4.10 11.89 -6.94
C ASN A 59 -3.63 10.66 -7.72
N THR A 60 -2.37 10.65 -8.12
CA THR A 60 -1.79 9.52 -8.85
C THR A 60 -1.62 8.26 -8.02
N LEU A 61 -1.71 8.38 -6.69
CA LEU A 61 -1.60 7.24 -5.79
C LEU A 61 -2.87 6.41 -5.73
N TYR A 62 -4.02 7.02 -6.02
CA TYR A 62 -5.27 6.28 -6.06
C TYR A 62 -5.20 5.21 -7.14
N GLU A 63 -5.74 4.05 -6.82
CA GLU A 63 -5.73 2.85 -7.65
C GLU A 63 -4.40 2.11 -7.71
N LYS A 64 -3.35 2.63 -7.10
CA LYS A 64 -2.10 1.89 -6.97
C LYS A 64 -2.21 0.87 -5.84
N ASN A 65 -1.45 -0.22 -5.96
CA ASN A 65 -1.45 -1.27 -4.96
C ASN A 65 -0.70 -0.79 -3.71
N ILE A 66 -1.35 -0.89 -2.55
CA ILE A 66 -0.81 -0.41 -1.29
C ILE A 66 0.51 -1.11 -0.89
N PHE A 67 0.69 -2.37 -1.30
CA PHE A 67 1.90 -3.12 -0.97
C PHE A 67 3.14 -2.60 -1.70
N PHE A 68 2.96 -2.02 -2.87
CA PHE A 68 4.06 -1.61 -3.73
C PHE A 68 4.40 -0.13 -3.62
N ILE A 69 3.60 0.63 -2.89
CA ILE A 69 3.87 2.05 -2.72
C ILE A 69 4.99 2.23 -1.70
N ARG A 70 5.95 3.08 -2.05
CA ARG A 70 7.08 3.42 -1.20
C ARG A 70 6.94 4.83 -0.67
N LYS A 71 7.47 5.06 0.52
CA LYS A 71 7.51 6.37 1.13
C LYS A 71 8.20 7.40 0.22
N SER A 72 9.26 6.99 -0.47
CA SER A 72 10.00 7.86 -1.38
C SER A 72 9.16 8.38 -2.53
N GLU A 73 8.24 7.56 -3.06
CA GLU A 73 7.33 8.00 -4.12
C GLU A 73 6.40 9.10 -3.63
N ILE A 74 5.92 8.96 -2.40
CA ILE A 74 5.03 9.95 -1.79
C ILE A 74 5.80 11.24 -1.50
N GLU A 75 7.01 11.12 -0.96
CA GLU A 75 7.86 12.27 -0.69
C GLU A 75 8.18 13.03 -1.98
N GLU A 76 8.48 12.32 -3.05
CA GLU A 76 8.75 12.93 -4.34
C GLU A 76 7.55 13.69 -4.89
N SER A 77 6.36 13.12 -4.75
CA SER A 77 5.12 13.77 -5.17
C SER A 77 4.84 15.06 -4.41
N LEU A 78 5.28 15.13 -3.16
CA LEU A 78 5.03 16.27 -2.28
C LEU A 78 6.23 17.23 -2.19
N LYS A 79 7.32 16.92 -2.86
CA LYS A 79 8.58 17.65 -2.74
C LYS A 79 8.48 19.13 -3.10
N GLU A 80 7.60 19.48 -4.02
CA GLU A 80 7.44 20.85 -4.48
C GLU A 80 6.57 21.71 -3.57
N ILE A 81 5.96 21.12 -2.54
CA ILE A 81 5.09 21.86 -1.64
C ILE A 81 5.95 22.65 -0.65
N ASN A 82 5.69 23.94 -0.58
CA ASN A 82 6.38 24.81 0.36
C ASN A 82 5.98 24.49 1.80
N PHE A 83 6.89 24.70 2.73
CA PHE A 83 6.70 24.46 4.17
C PHE A 83 6.61 23.00 4.56
N LEU A 84 6.79 22.08 3.63
CA LEU A 84 6.83 20.67 3.96
C LEU A 84 8.27 20.29 4.36
N GLU A 85 8.44 19.88 5.61
CA GLU A 85 9.74 19.46 6.12
C GLU A 85 9.97 17.97 5.89
N LYS A 86 9.04 17.17 6.36
CA LYS A 86 9.09 15.71 6.18
C LYS A 86 7.69 15.12 6.27
N ILE A 87 7.58 13.89 5.86
CA ILE A 87 6.33 13.14 5.98
C ILE A 87 6.58 11.82 6.66
N GLU A 88 5.55 11.30 7.29
CA GLU A 88 5.52 9.97 7.86
C GLU A 88 4.37 9.22 7.23
N VAL A 89 4.64 8.05 6.67
CA VAL A 89 3.65 7.28 5.96
C VAL A 89 3.33 6.02 6.74
N LYS A 90 2.05 5.80 6.99
CA LYS A 90 1.55 4.60 7.63
C LYS A 90 0.52 3.96 6.72
N LYS A 91 0.74 2.70 6.39
CA LYS A 91 -0.20 1.93 5.59
C LYS A 91 -1.21 1.27 6.50
N LYS A 92 -2.48 1.55 6.26
CA LYS A 92 -3.57 0.88 6.96
C LYS A 92 -4.27 -0.03 5.96
N TYR A 93 -3.91 -1.30 5.99
CA TYR A 93 -4.47 -2.27 5.06
C TYR A 93 -5.97 -2.44 5.26
N PRO A 94 -6.72 -2.70 4.21
CA PRO A 94 -6.24 -3.05 2.88
C PRO A 94 -6.07 -1.88 1.90
N SER A 95 -6.65 -0.70 2.17
CA SER A 95 -6.78 0.31 1.12
C SER A 95 -6.58 1.75 1.58
N THR A 96 -6.12 1.95 2.80
CA THR A 96 -5.97 3.29 3.37
C THR A 96 -4.49 3.61 3.62
N ILE A 97 -4.08 4.81 3.25
CA ILE A 97 -2.77 5.35 3.58
C ILE A 97 -2.96 6.56 4.47
N ILE A 98 -2.24 6.59 5.58
CA ILE A 98 -2.23 7.71 6.49
C ILE A 98 -0.89 8.44 6.32
N ILE A 99 -0.95 9.70 5.97
CA ILE A 99 0.22 10.54 5.78
C ILE A 99 0.21 11.62 6.86
N LYS A 100 1.20 11.56 7.73
CA LYS A 100 1.39 12.58 8.75
C LYS A 100 2.41 13.57 8.23
N ILE A 101 2.02 14.84 8.20
CA ILE A 101 2.83 15.89 7.62
C ILE A 101 3.53 16.66 8.73
N PHE A 102 4.81 16.88 8.56
CA PHE A 102 5.60 17.73 9.44
C PHE A 102 5.95 18.99 8.67
N GLU A 103 5.32 20.09 9.05
CA GLU A 103 5.51 21.37 8.40
C GLU A 103 6.65 22.12 9.04
N THR A 104 7.41 22.82 8.20
CA THR A 104 8.44 23.73 8.67
C THR A 104 7.76 25.00 9.15
N LYS A 105 7.95 25.34 10.43
CA LYS A 105 7.42 26.58 10.96
C LYS A 105 8.31 27.73 10.50
N PRO A 106 7.77 28.71 9.79
CA PRO A 106 8.58 29.83 9.36
C PRO A 106 8.92 30.71 10.59
N LEU A 107 10.19 30.80 10.91
CA LEU A 107 10.67 31.57 12.03
C LEU A 107 10.42 33.08 11.84
N ALA A 108 10.27 33.49 10.61
CA ALA A 108 9.98 34.87 10.27
C ALA A 108 8.68 35.37 10.90
N VAL A 109 7.79 34.49 11.25
CA VAL A 109 6.52 34.84 11.89
C VAL A 109 6.72 35.41 13.30
N LEU A 110 7.85 35.17 13.88
CA LEU A 110 8.15 35.61 15.24
C LEU A 110 8.45 37.10 15.37
N ILE A 111 8.44 37.76 14.29
CA ILE A 111 8.66 39.21 14.26
C ILE A 111 7.33 39.95 14.24
#